data_c34b71ac015c17e433875697741cae87
#
_entry.id   c34b71ac015c17e433875697741cae87
#
_cell.length_a   1.000
_cell.length_b   1.000
_cell.length_c   1.000
_cell.angle_alpha   90.00
_cell.angle_beta   90.00
_cell.angle_gamma   90.00
#
_symmetry.space_group_name_H-M   'P 1'
#
loop_
_entity.id
_entity.type
_entity.pdbx_description
1 polymer ?
#
loop_
_entity_poly.entity_id
_entity_poly.type
_entity_poly.pdbx_seq_one_letter_code
_entity_poly.pdbx_strand_id
1 'polypeptide(L)'
;TAPENKNIILEEFTGISCGYCPDGHKIGQQLHDANPSDVFLINIHTGGYATPQGPGTDFNTSFGAAIAGQTGLTGYPAGTVNRHQFPMTQGGGTAMSRSDWGSASTQLLANPSPLNVGIQASVDMATNTLVVDVEVYYTGTQTVTSNMLNIAIVQNNIEGPQSGMSLNPTSILPNGNYNHSHMLRHMLTGQWGELILTLTPGTLYSNQFTWVM
;
A
#
# COMPACT_ATOMS: atom_id res chain seq x y z
N THR A 1 -19.74 -1.01 -17.65
CA THR A 1 -19.07 -1.94 -16.70
C THR A 1 -20.02 -2.25 -15.55
N ALA A 2 -20.06 -3.52 -15.12
CA ALA A 2 -20.85 -3.92 -13.96
C ALA A 2 -20.17 -3.45 -12.66
N PRO A 3 -20.92 -3.20 -11.57
CA PRO A 3 -20.35 -3.01 -10.24
C PRO A 3 -19.54 -4.24 -9.80
N GLU A 4 -18.43 -4.01 -9.13
CA GLU A 4 -17.54 -5.03 -8.56
C GLU A 4 -17.47 -4.88 -7.04
N ASN A 5 -16.83 -5.81 -6.35
CA ASN A 5 -16.53 -5.66 -4.93
C ASN A 5 -15.29 -4.79 -4.71
N LYS A 6 -15.11 -4.33 -3.48
CA LYS A 6 -13.90 -3.57 -3.10
C LYS A 6 -12.68 -4.47 -3.10
N ASN A 7 -11.59 -3.95 -3.63
CA ASN A 7 -10.26 -4.49 -3.42
C ASN A 7 -9.66 -3.95 -2.12
N ILE A 8 -8.62 -4.61 -1.63
CA ILE A 8 -7.91 -4.25 -0.42
C ILE A 8 -6.52 -3.70 -0.79
N ILE A 9 -6.21 -2.54 -0.24
CA ILE A 9 -4.84 -2.06 -0.11
C ILE A 9 -4.44 -2.19 1.36
N LEU A 10 -3.49 -3.07 1.66
CA LEU A 10 -2.86 -3.14 2.97
C LEU A 10 -1.55 -2.34 2.93
N GLU A 11 -1.55 -1.19 3.61
CA GLU A 11 -0.34 -0.39 3.83
C GLU A 11 0.26 -0.82 5.18
N GLU A 12 1.35 -1.58 5.15
CA GLU A 12 2.07 -2.02 6.34
C GLU A 12 3.17 -1.04 6.71
N PHE A 13 3.18 -0.55 7.94
CA PHE A 13 4.26 0.27 8.51
C PHE A 13 5.33 -0.64 9.12
N THR A 14 6.56 -0.51 8.61
CA THR A 14 7.66 -1.43 8.87
C THR A 14 9.00 -0.70 9.03
N GLY A 15 10.06 -1.46 9.31
CA GLY A 15 11.42 -0.95 9.36
C GLY A 15 12.46 -2.05 9.56
N ILE A 16 13.67 -1.82 9.05
CA ILE A 16 14.76 -2.80 9.03
C ILE A 16 15.23 -3.25 10.43
N SER A 17 15.05 -2.40 11.44
CA SER A 17 15.39 -2.71 12.84
C SER A 17 14.23 -3.28 13.65
N CYS A 18 13.05 -3.47 13.05
CA CYS A 18 11.86 -3.98 13.70
C CYS A 18 11.88 -5.50 13.78
N GLY A 19 12.03 -6.07 14.98
CA GLY A 19 12.16 -7.52 15.18
C GLY A 19 10.90 -8.33 14.88
N TYR A 20 9.72 -7.73 14.89
CA TYR A 20 8.44 -8.40 14.58
C TYR A 20 7.89 -8.08 13.19
N CYS A 21 8.51 -7.15 12.45
CA CYS A 21 8.03 -6.78 11.12
C CYS A 21 8.07 -7.92 10.09
N PRO A 22 9.05 -8.85 10.10
CA PRO A 22 9.01 -10.00 9.21
C PRO A 22 7.76 -10.88 9.38
N ASP A 23 7.19 -10.97 10.59
CA ASP A 23 5.92 -11.67 10.79
C ASP A 23 4.74 -10.91 10.15
N GLY A 24 4.76 -9.57 10.19
CA GLY A 24 3.80 -8.74 9.44
C GLY A 24 3.90 -8.98 7.94
N HIS A 25 5.11 -8.92 7.37
CA HIS A 25 5.35 -9.22 5.94
C HIS A 25 4.80 -10.58 5.53
N LYS A 26 5.01 -11.63 6.39
CA LYS A 26 4.48 -12.97 6.14
C LYS A 26 2.95 -12.99 6.16
N ILE A 27 2.30 -12.35 7.14
CA ILE A 27 0.83 -12.30 7.24
C ILE A 27 0.24 -11.52 6.06
N GLY A 28 0.82 -10.38 5.69
CA GLY A 28 0.42 -9.62 4.52
C GLY A 28 0.52 -10.45 3.24
N GLN A 29 1.65 -11.14 3.04
CA GLN A 29 1.84 -12.02 1.88
C GLN A 29 0.80 -13.16 1.84
N GLN A 30 0.50 -13.79 2.96
CA GLN A 30 -0.53 -14.83 3.05
C GLN A 30 -1.92 -14.30 2.68
N LEU A 31 -2.26 -13.07 3.06
CA LEU A 31 -3.52 -12.44 2.67
C LEU A 31 -3.59 -12.18 1.16
N HIS A 32 -2.50 -11.69 0.58
CA HIS A 32 -2.38 -11.52 -0.88
C HIS A 32 -2.48 -12.86 -1.61
N ASP A 33 -1.72 -13.88 -1.18
CA ASP A 33 -1.69 -15.20 -1.84
C ASP A 33 -3.06 -15.90 -1.82
N ALA A 34 -3.85 -15.66 -0.76
CA ALA A 34 -5.22 -16.15 -0.66
C ALA A 34 -6.22 -15.40 -1.58
N ASN A 35 -5.89 -14.15 -1.97
CA ASN A 35 -6.75 -13.26 -2.76
C ASN A 35 -5.91 -12.42 -3.73
N PRO A 36 -5.19 -13.03 -4.69
CA PRO A 36 -4.16 -12.35 -5.46
C PRO A 36 -4.67 -11.25 -6.40
N SER A 37 -5.96 -11.30 -6.77
CA SER A 37 -6.60 -10.29 -7.61
C SER A 37 -7.24 -9.15 -6.81
N ASP A 38 -7.39 -9.31 -5.50
CA ASP A 38 -8.25 -8.43 -4.69
C ASP A 38 -7.50 -7.81 -3.50
N VAL A 39 -6.33 -8.35 -3.10
CA VAL A 39 -5.52 -7.82 -1.99
C VAL A 39 -4.15 -7.40 -2.50
N PHE A 40 -3.81 -6.14 -2.31
CA PHE A 40 -2.54 -5.53 -2.72
C PHE A 40 -1.79 -5.00 -1.51
N LEU A 41 -0.46 -5.14 -1.52
CA LEU A 41 0.41 -4.79 -0.40
C LEU A 41 1.27 -3.58 -0.72
N ILE A 42 1.44 -2.70 0.27
CA ILE A 42 2.41 -1.60 0.24
C ILE A 42 3.17 -1.61 1.57
N ASN A 43 4.45 -1.97 1.55
CA ASN A 43 5.30 -1.97 2.73
C ASN A 43 5.99 -0.60 2.85
N ILE A 44 5.67 0.13 3.92
CA ILE A 44 6.11 1.50 4.16
C ILE A 44 7.16 1.51 5.26
N HIS A 45 8.43 1.66 4.88
CA HIS A 45 9.52 1.87 5.84
C HIS A 45 9.42 3.27 6.41
N THR A 46 9.29 3.38 7.73
CA THR A 46 9.09 4.68 8.40
C THR A 46 9.45 4.64 9.89
N GLY A 47 9.63 5.81 10.48
CA GLY A 47 9.91 5.97 11.92
C GLY A 47 11.28 5.45 12.35
N GLY A 48 11.48 5.32 13.66
CA GLY A 48 12.79 4.97 14.25
C GLY A 48 13.31 3.59 13.84
N TYR A 49 12.41 2.63 13.57
CA TYR A 49 12.81 1.29 13.13
C TYR A 49 13.28 1.23 11.67
N ALA A 50 13.01 2.27 10.87
CA ALA A 50 13.47 2.37 9.49
C ALA A 50 14.76 3.22 9.33
N THR A 51 15.41 3.60 10.43
CA THR A 51 16.69 4.33 10.39
C THR A 51 17.74 3.51 9.61
N PRO A 52 18.38 4.09 8.57
CA PRO A 52 19.38 3.40 7.76
C PRO A 52 20.54 2.86 8.59
N GLN A 53 21.03 1.65 8.27
CA GLN A 53 22.14 0.98 8.96
C GLN A 53 23.43 0.96 8.13
N GLY A 54 23.52 1.78 7.10
CA GLY A 54 24.68 1.88 6.21
C GLY A 54 24.29 2.29 4.79
N PRO A 55 25.25 2.40 3.89
CA PRO A 55 24.97 2.73 2.49
C PRO A 55 23.98 1.77 1.85
N GLY A 56 23.00 2.29 1.11
CA GLY A 56 22.00 1.50 0.39
C GLY A 56 20.88 0.90 1.25
N THR A 57 20.82 1.21 2.56
CA THR A 57 19.79 0.69 3.47
C THR A 57 18.72 1.73 3.83
N ASP A 58 18.69 2.87 3.16
CA ASP A 58 17.61 3.85 3.32
C ASP A 58 16.41 3.48 2.46
N PHE A 59 15.41 2.92 3.11
CA PHE A 59 14.16 2.49 2.50
C PHE A 59 13.01 3.45 2.80
N ASN A 60 13.29 4.56 3.49
CA ASN A 60 12.30 5.57 3.81
C ASN A 60 11.87 6.37 2.58
N THR A 61 10.67 6.89 2.64
CA THR A 61 10.18 7.92 1.73
C THR A 61 9.47 9.03 2.51
N SER A 62 9.52 10.26 2.01
CA SER A 62 8.75 11.37 2.60
C SER A 62 7.24 11.09 2.57
N PHE A 63 6.77 10.38 1.56
CA PHE A 63 5.37 9.95 1.44
C PHE A 63 4.97 9.01 2.58
N GLY A 64 5.81 8.01 2.87
CA GLY A 64 5.55 7.01 3.91
C GLY A 64 5.45 7.62 5.30
N ALA A 65 6.33 8.56 5.64
CA ALA A 65 6.29 9.26 6.91
C ALA A 65 5.01 10.10 7.08
N ALA A 66 4.55 10.77 6.01
CA ALA A 66 3.32 11.54 6.01
C ALA A 66 2.08 10.65 6.16
N ILE A 67 2.02 9.50 5.44
CA ILE A 67 0.94 8.52 5.57
C ILE A 67 0.88 7.99 7.00
N ALA A 68 2.00 7.53 7.56
CA ALA A 68 2.05 7.00 8.92
C ALA A 68 1.58 8.02 9.96
N GLY A 69 1.95 9.30 9.79
CA GLY A 69 1.63 10.38 10.72
C GLY A 69 0.14 10.63 10.93
N GLN A 70 -0.72 10.28 9.96
CA GLN A 70 -2.19 10.47 10.08
C GLN A 70 -2.93 9.23 10.59
N THR A 71 -2.26 8.07 10.72
CA THR A 71 -2.95 6.78 10.96
C THR A 71 -3.18 6.45 12.42
N GLY A 72 -2.65 7.24 13.35
CA GLY A 72 -2.68 6.91 14.79
C GLY A 72 -1.74 5.76 15.15
N LEU A 73 -0.69 5.52 14.36
CA LEU A 73 0.31 4.47 14.57
C LEU A 73 0.95 4.58 15.95
N THR A 74 0.90 3.50 16.74
CA THR A 74 1.49 3.45 18.10
C THR A 74 2.61 2.42 18.26
N GLY A 75 2.82 1.55 17.26
CA GLY A 75 3.85 0.50 17.30
C GLY A 75 4.02 -0.20 15.95
N TYR A 76 5.02 -1.09 15.87
CA TYR A 76 5.40 -1.80 14.66
C TYR A 76 5.45 -3.33 14.89
N PRO A 77 5.09 -4.19 13.89
CA PRO A 77 4.39 -3.78 12.68
C PRO A 77 2.95 -3.38 12.97
N ALA A 78 2.44 -2.42 12.25
CA ALA A 78 1.03 -2.08 12.17
C ALA A 78 0.69 -1.77 10.73
N GLY A 79 -0.59 -1.71 10.39
CA GLY A 79 -0.99 -1.40 9.03
C GLY A 79 -2.39 -0.82 8.97
N THR A 80 -2.74 -0.26 7.83
CA THR A 80 -4.08 0.22 7.55
C THR A 80 -4.66 -0.52 6.35
N VAL A 81 -5.92 -0.94 6.47
CA VAL A 81 -6.67 -1.62 5.41
C VAL A 81 -7.59 -0.59 4.76
N ASN A 82 -7.29 -0.23 3.51
CA ASN A 82 -7.99 0.83 2.75
C ASN A 82 -8.07 2.17 3.50
N ARG A 83 -7.15 2.46 4.41
CA ARG A 83 -7.19 3.62 5.31
C ARG A 83 -8.55 3.80 5.98
N HIS A 84 -9.26 2.68 6.23
CA HIS A 84 -10.57 2.68 6.85
C HIS A 84 -10.43 2.56 8.38
N GLN A 85 -11.27 3.31 9.11
CA GLN A 85 -11.32 3.23 10.57
C GLN A 85 -12.23 2.09 11.01
N PHE A 86 -11.66 1.13 11.72
CA PHE A 86 -12.38 0.00 12.34
C PHE A 86 -12.42 0.17 13.86
N PRO A 87 -13.29 -0.58 14.57
CA PRO A 87 -13.33 -0.55 16.03
C PRO A 87 -12.00 -0.96 16.71
N MET A 88 -11.18 -1.79 16.04
CA MET A 88 -9.89 -2.26 16.55
C MET A 88 -8.70 -1.36 16.20
N THR A 89 -8.90 -0.22 15.53
CA THR A 89 -7.80 0.69 15.15
C THR A 89 -7.18 1.40 16.35
N GLN A 90 -5.91 1.73 16.24
CA GLN A 90 -5.10 2.36 17.28
C GLN A 90 -5.26 3.88 17.25
N GLY A 91 -5.10 4.53 18.41
CA GLY A 91 -5.00 5.98 18.52
C GLY A 91 -6.17 6.78 17.91
N GLY A 92 -7.33 6.13 17.69
CA GLY A 92 -8.46 6.75 17.01
C GLY A 92 -8.24 6.99 15.51
N GLY A 93 -7.15 6.45 14.94
CA GLY A 93 -6.80 6.54 13.52
C GLY A 93 -7.25 5.32 12.73
N THR A 94 -6.41 4.92 11.74
CA THR A 94 -6.68 3.79 10.82
C THR A 94 -5.69 2.64 10.98
N ALA A 95 -4.57 2.82 11.68
CA ALA A 95 -3.60 1.77 11.93
C ALA A 95 -4.15 0.71 12.91
N MET A 96 -3.84 -0.55 12.65
CA MET A 96 -4.21 -1.70 13.49
C MET A 96 -3.07 -2.71 13.57
N SER A 97 -3.16 -3.62 14.55
CA SER A 97 -2.21 -4.73 14.70
C SER A 97 -2.33 -5.70 13.52
N ARG A 98 -1.22 -6.37 13.19
CA ARG A 98 -1.20 -7.40 12.14
C ARG A 98 -2.16 -8.57 12.38
N SER A 99 -2.52 -8.84 13.63
CA SER A 99 -3.53 -9.86 13.98
C SER A 99 -4.93 -9.54 13.44
N ASP A 100 -5.21 -8.28 13.15
CA ASP A 100 -6.54 -7.79 12.79
C ASP A 100 -6.70 -7.60 11.26
N TRP A 101 -5.59 -7.62 10.49
CA TRP A 101 -5.62 -7.36 9.04
C TRP A 101 -6.53 -8.33 8.28
N GLY A 102 -6.49 -9.62 8.64
CA GLY A 102 -7.33 -10.64 8.00
C GLY A 102 -8.82 -10.37 8.18
N SER A 103 -9.26 -10.08 9.41
CA SER A 103 -10.68 -9.79 9.70
C SER A 103 -11.15 -8.49 9.07
N ALA A 104 -10.32 -7.43 9.08
CA ALA A 104 -10.60 -6.16 8.45
C ALA A 104 -10.72 -6.31 6.91
N SER A 105 -9.80 -7.05 6.30
CA SER A 105 -9.82 -7.33 4.86
C SER A 105 -11.09 -8.09 4.45
N THR A 106 -11.45 -9.14 5.19
CA THR A 106 -12.67 -9.93 4.92
C THR A 106 -13.94 -9.07 4.98
N GLN A 107 -14.03 -8.15 5.94
CA GLN A 107 -15.17 -7.25 6.05
C GLN A 107 -15.33 -6.33 4.82
N LEU A 108 -14.21 -5.82 4.28
CA LEU A 108 -14.27 -4.90 3.15
C LEU A 108 -14.43 -5.62 1.81
N LEU A 109 -13.81 -6.78 1.61
CA LEU A 109 -13.95 -7.58 0.38
C LEU A 109 -15.41 -7.99 0.11
N ALA A 110 -16.23 -8.13 1.15
CA ALA A 110 -17.65 -8.45 1.02
C ALA A 110 -18.50 -7.24 0.58
N ASN A 111 -17.95 -6.02 0.60
CA ASN A 111 -18.71 -4.82 0.28
C ASN A 111 -18.62 -4.47 -1.21
N PRO A 112 -19.71 -4.02 -1.84
CA PRO A 112 -19.68 -3.53 -3.20
C PRO A 112 -18.86 -2.26 -3.30
N SER A 113 -18.14 -2.10 -4.42
CA SER A 113 -17.49 -0.85 -4.79
C SER A 113 -18.45 0.02 -5.60
N PRO A 114 -18.61 1.31 -5.25
CA PRO A 114 -19.40 2.23 -6.04
C PRO A 114 -18.64 2.77 -7.26
N LEU A 115 -17.42 2.29 -7.51
CA LEU A 115 -16.59 2.64 -8.65
C LEU A 115 -15.68 1.48 -9.03
N ASN A 116 -15.28 1.42 -10.30
CA ASN A 116 -14.25 0.51 -10.80
C ASN A 116 -13.05 1.35 -11.27
N VAL A 117 -11.84 0.82 -11.04
CA VAL A 117 -10.58 1.44 -11.45
C VAL A 117 -9.91 0.56 -12.50
N GLY A 118 -9.55 1.18 -13.65
CA GLY A 118 -8.68 0.60 -14.65
C GLY A 118 -7.32 1.31 -14.64
N ILE A 119 -6.25 0.54 -14.83
CA ILE A 119 -4.89 1.09 -14.91
C ILE A 119 -4.10 0.38 -16.00
N GLN A 120 -3.35 1.16 -16.78
CA GLN A 120 -2.37 0.68 -17.74
C GLN A 120 -1.07 1.45 -17.57
N ALA A 121 0.04 0.74 -17.52
CA ALA A 121 1.36 1.35 -17.39
C ALA A 121 2.30 0.90 -18.51
N SER A 122 3.15 1.81 -18.98
CA SER A 122 4.21 1.53 -19.93
C SER A 122 5.47 2.32 -19.58
N VAL A 123 6.63 1.79 -19.97
CA VAL A 123 7.93 2.44 -19.75
C VAL A 123 8.60 2.69 -21.10
N ASP A 124 8.91 3.95 -21.40
CA ASP A 124 9.81 4.31 -22.47
C ASP A 124 11.26 4.18 -21.97
N MET A 125 11.92 3.13 -22.43
CA MET A 125 13.31 2.82 -22.04
C MET A 125 14.33 3.79 -22.61
N ALA A 126 13.99 4.54 -23.67
CA ALA A 126 14.91 5.53 -24.25
C ALA A 126 14.98 6.81 -23.41
N THR A 127 13.90 7.16 -22.75
CA THR A 127 13.78 8.36 -21.91
C THR A 127 13.68 8.05 -20.41
N ASN A 128 13.66 6.75 -20.02
CA ASN A 128 13.36 6.29 -18.66
C ASN A 128 12.07 6.89 -18.11
N THR A 129 11.05 7.03 -18.96
CA THR A 129 9.78 7.63 -18.58
C THR A 129 8.73 6.56 -18.37
N LEU A 130 8.19 6.49 -17.15
CA LEU A 130 6.97 5.73 -16.84
C LEU A 130 5.76 6.58 -17.23
N VAL A 131 4.84 5.98 -17.97
CA VAL A 131 3.52 6.53 -18.31
C VAL A 131 2.46 5.65 -17.70
N VAL A 132 1.51 6.23 -16.98
CA VAL A 132 0.41 5.51 -16.31
C VAL A 132 -0.91 6.16 -16.71
N ASP A 133 -1.74 5.40 -17.42
CA ASP A 133 -3.12 5.78 -17.75
C ASP A 133 -4.05 5.18 -16.70
N VAL A 134 -4.95 6.00 -16.16
CA VAL A 134 -5.92 5.58 -15.15
C VAL A 134 -7.32 5.99 -15.57
N GLU A 135 -8.25 5.07 -15.40
CA GLU A 135 -9.68 5.28 -15.58
C GLU A 135 -10.42 4.94 -14.28
N VAL A 136 -11.34 5.81 -13.87
CA VAL A 136 -12.25 5.56 -12.74
C VAL A 136 -13.68 5.71 -13.24
N TYR A 137 -14.42 4.59 -13.28
CA TYR A 137 -15.80 4.57 -13.72
C TYR A 137 -16.74 4.41 -12.51
N TYR A 138 -17.63 5.38 -12.32
CA TYR A 138 -18.58 5.39 -11.22
C TYR A 138 -19.80 4.52 -11.54
N THR A 139 -19.95 3.40 -10.83
CA THR A 139 -21.03 2.43 -11.01
C THR A 139 -22.22 2.66 -10.06
N GLY A 140 -21.99 3.38 -8.96
CA GLY A 140 -22.99 3.61 -7.90
C GLY A 140 -22.89 5.00 -7.29
N THR A 141 -23.92 5.35 -6.51
CA THR A 141 -23.98 6.62 -5.79
C THR A 141 -22.89 6.69 -4.71
N GLN A 142 -22.18 7.82 -4.67
CA GLN A 142 -21.22 8.11 -3.63
C GLN A 142 -21.89 8.79 -2.44
N THR A 143 -21.40 8.49 -1.23
CA THR A 143 -21.80 9.18 0.01
C THR A 143 -20.91 10.37 0.35
N VAL A 144 -19.84 10.57 -0.44
CA VAL A 144 -18.86 11.66 -0.31
C VAL A 144 -18.97 12.62 -1.48
N THR A 145 -18.44 13.83 -1.32
CA THR A 145 -18.45 14.90 -2.34
C THR A 145 -17.19 14.90 -3.23
N SER A 146 -16.17 14.12 -2.84
CA SER A 146 -14.91 14.00 -3.59
C SER A 146 -14.24 12.66 -3.30
N ASN A 147 -13.45 12.19 -4.25
CA ASN A 147 -12.52 11.09 -4.08
C ASN A 147 -11.07 11.56 -4.32
N MET A 148 -10.11 10.87 -3.71
CA MET A 148 -8.69 11.12 -3.91
C MET A 148 -8.07 9.90 -4.59
N LEU A 149 -7.57 10.06 -5.82
CA LEU A 149 -6.86 9.03 -6.57
C LEU A 149 -5.40 8.97 -6.13
N ASN A 150 -4.96 7.85 -5.60
CA ASN A 150 -3.56 7.62 -5.25
C ASN A 150 -2.92 6.61 -6.22
N ILE A 151 -1.71 6.92 -6.72
CA ILE A 151 -0.90 6.03 -7.55
C ILE A 151 0.43 5.84 -6.85
N ALA A 152 0.66 4.63 -6.33
CA ALA A 152 1.89 4.25 -5.65
C ALA A 152 2.79 3.40 -6.55
N ILE A 153 4.08 3.68 -6.53
CA ILE A 153 5.12 2.83 -7.13
C ILE A 153 5.71 1.98 -6.03
N VAL A 154 5.60 0.67 -6.19
CA VAL A 154 6.19 -0.32 -5.29
C VAL A 154 7.30 -1.09 -5.98
N GLN A 155 8.29 -1.55 -5.22
CA GLN A 155 9.41 -2.34 -5.72
C GLN A 155 9.53 -3.63 -4.94
N ASN A 156 9.75 -4.72 -5.67
CA ASN A 156 10.01 -6.04 -5.12
C ASN A 156 11.50 -6.40 -5.22
N ASN A 157 11.89 -7.42 -4.47
CA ASN A 157 13.22 -8.01 -4.54
C ASN A 157 14.35 -7.03 -4.20
N ILE A 158 14.14 -6.24 -3.15
CA ILE A 158 15.18 -5.36 -2.62
C ILE A 158 15.91 -6.10 -1.51
N GLU A 159 17.18 -6.37 -1.73
CA GLU A 159 18.04 -7.02 -0.73
C GLU A 159 18.51 -6.01 0.32
N GLY A 160 18.42 -6.39 1.60
CA GLY A 160 18.88 -5.55 2.69
C GLY A 160 18.85 -6.21 4.07
N PRO A 161 19.28 -5.50 5.10
CA PRO A 161 19.21 -5.99 6.48
C PRO A 161 17.78 -6.01 6.99
N GLN A 162 17.47 -6.93 7.90
CA GLN A 162 16.21 -6.98 8.62
C GLN A 162 16.36 -7.69 9.95
N SER A 163 15.99 -7.06 11.04
CA SER A 163 15.89 -7.73 12.35
C SER A 163 14.74 -8.72 12.38
N GLY A 164 14.91 -9.83 13.11
CA GLY A 164 13.85 -10.81 13.32
C GLY A 164 13.50 -11.66 12.09
N MET A 165 14.39 -11.78 11.10
CA MET A 165 14.18 -12.52 9.84
C MET A 165 13.65 -13.95 10.02
N SER A 166 14.00 -14.61 11.13
CA SER A 166 13.52 -15.98 11.45
C SER A 166 12.00 -16.11 11.53
N LEU A 167 11.27 -15.00 11.70
CA LEU A 167 9.81 -14.99 11.69
C LEU A 167 9.20 -15.08 10.27
N ASN A 168 10.02 -14.84 9.23
CA ASN A 168 9.66 -15.02 7.82
C ASN A 168 10.83 -15.64 7.04
N PRO A 169 11.13 -16.92 7.28
CA PRO A 169 12.31 -17.57 6.73
C PRO A 169 12.30 -17.68 5.20
N THR A 170 11.14 -17.63 4.56
CA THR A 170 11.00 -17.68 3.09
C THR A 170 11.55 -16.43 2.40
N SER A 171 11.72 -15.34 3.11
CA SER A 171 12.32 -14.10 2.59
C SER A 171 13.81 -13.98 2.91
N ILE A 172 14.44 -14.98 3.55
CA ILE A 172 15.87 -14.98 3.80
C ILE A 172 16.59 -15.50 2.54
N LEU A 173 17.49 -14.67 2.01
CA LEU A 173 18.29 -15.01 0.85
C LEU A 173 19.47 -15.94 1.22
N PRO A 174 20.03 -16.70 0.27
CA PRO A 174 21.16 -17.61 0.53
C PRO A 174 22.41 -16.95 1.14
N ASN A 175 22.58 -15.65 0.91
CA ASN A 175 23.68 -14.85 1.48
C ASN A 175 23.39 -14.31 2.90
N GLY A 176 22.22 -14.63 3.47
CA GLY A 176 21.82 -14.25 4.81
C GLY A 176 21.12 -12.88 4.92
N ASN A 177 20.96 -12.16 3.82
CA ASN A 177 20.16 -10.93 3.77
C ASN A 177 18.68 -11.22 3.64
N TYR A 178 17.84 -10.20 3.85
CA TYR A 178 16.40 -10.30 3.70
C TYR A 178 15.96 -9.74 2.33
N ASN A 179 15.00 -10.40 1.71
CA ASN A 179 14.35 -9.95 0.47
C ASN A 179 13.11 -9.13 0.80
N HIS A 180 13.20 -7.81 0.69
CA HIS A 180 12.07 -6.91 0.87
C HIS A 180 11.24 -6.85 -0.42
N SER A 181 9.91 -6.91 -0.27
CA SER A 181 8.95 -6.83 -1.37
C SER A 181 7.84 -5.82 -1.07
N HIS A 182 7.11 -5.40 -2.11
CA HIS A 182 6.02 -4.42 -2.03
C HIS A 182 6.44 -3.08 -1.39
N MET A 183 7.71 -2.75 -1.47
CA MET A 183 8.27 -1.57 -0.81
C MET A 183 7.81 -0.29 -1.52
N LEU A 184 7.20 0.64 -0.79
CA LEU A 184 6.83 1.96 -1.32
C LEU A 184 8.08 2.72 -1.76
N ARG A 185 8.12 3.15 -3.03
CA ARG A 185 9.23 3.94 -3.57
C ARG A 185 8.84 5.36 -3.94
N HIS A 186 7.65 5.52 -4.51
CA HIS A 186 7.17 6.83 -4.96
C HIS A 186 5.64 6.87 -5.02
N MET A 187 5.07 8.08 -5.01
CA MET A 187 3.64 8.31 -5.26
C MET A 187 3.50 9.39 -6.32
N LEU A 188 2.99 9.01 -7.52
CA LEU A 188 2.84 9.91 -8.66
C LEU A 188 1.87 11.07 -8.37
N THR A 189 0.88 10.81 -7.53
CA THR A 189 -0.16 11.76 -7.14
C THR A 189 0.10 12.43 -5.79
N GLY A 190 1.31 12.23 -5.21
CA GLY A 190 1.56 12.56 -3.82
C GLY A 190 0.78 11.65 -2.85
N GLN A 191 1.10 11.73 -1.55
CA GLN A 191 0.52 10.84 -0.52
C GLN A 191 -0.97 11.10 -0.25
N TRP A 192 -1.49 12.26 -0.67
CA TRP A 192 -2.89 12.64 -0.48
C TRP A 192 -3.75 12.41 -1.72
N GLY A 193 -3.12 12.13 -2.86
CA GLY A 193 -3.79 11.81 -4.11
C GLY A 193 -4.23 13.03 -4.93
N GLU A 194 -4.76 12.73 -6.11
CA GLU A 194 -5.38 13.71 -7.01
C GLU A 194 -6.89 13.76 -6.79
N LEU A 195 -7.44 14.98 -6.74
CA LEU A 195 -8.84 15.24 -6.42
C LEU A 195 -9.77 14.92 -7.61
N ILE A 196 -10.77 14.08 -7.38
CA ILE A 196 -11.87 13.83 -8.31
C ILE A 196 -13.16 14.39 -7.71
N LEU A 197 -13.85 15.28 -8.44
CA LEU A 197 -15.09 15.95 -7.98
C LEU A 197 -16.35 15.42 -8.69
N THR A 198 -16.21 14.80 -9.89
CA THR A 198 -17.36 14.30 -10.63
C THR A 198 -17.59 12.83 -10.28
N LEU A 199 -18.50 12.58 -9.33
CA LEU A 199 -18.75 11.25 -8.74
C LEU A 199 -20.12 10.66 -9.13
N THR A 200 -20.78 11.21 -10.15
CA THR A 200 -22.12 10.79 -10.57
C THR A 200 -22.07 9.39 -11.22
N PRO A 201 -22.98 8.46 -10.85
CA PRO A 201 -23.06 7.17 -11.52
C PRO A 201 -23.14 7.30 -13.05
N GLY A 202 -22.40 6.47 -13.77
CA GLY A 202 -22.27 6.51 -15.23
C GLY A 202 -21.19 7.44 -15.75
N THR A 203 -20.49 8.21 -14.89
CA THR A 203 -19.37 9.06 -15.33
C THR A 203 -18.04 8.32 -15.32
N LEU A 204 -17.17 8.69 -16.26
CA LEU A 204 -15.79 8.23 -16.38
C LEU A 204 -14.85 9.41 -16.11
N TYR A 205 -13.96 9.23 -15.12
CA TYR A 205 -12.76 10.04 -14.98
C TYR A 205 -11.61 9.31 -15.66
N SER A 206 -10.78 10.01 -16.41
CA SER A 206 -9.53 9.49 -16.98
C SER A 206 -8.42 10.51 -16.87
N ASN A 207 -7.22 10.06 -16.56
CA ASN A 207 -6.02 10.91 -16.54
C ASN A 207 -4.77 10.08 -16.84
N GLN A 208 -3.74 10.75 -17.34
CA GLN A 208 -2.43 10.17 -17.61
C GLN A 208 -1.39 10.85 -16.71
N PHE A 209 -0.56 10.04 -16.08
CA PHE A 209 0.55 10.47 -15.23
C PHE A 209 1.87 10.02 -15.82
N THR A 210 2.89 10.86 -15.72
CA THR A 210 4.23 10.55 -16.18
C THR A 210 5.27 10.77 -15.10
N TRP A 211 6.30 9.92 -15.08
CA TRP A 211 7.42 10.05 -14.15
C TRP A 211 8.72 9.62 -14.82
N VAL A 212 9.73 10.49 -14.75
CA VAL A 212 11.09 10.17 -15.19
C VAL A 212 11.80 9.46 -14.03
N MET A 213 12.18 8.19 -14.25
CA MET A 213 12.79 7.32 -13.25
C MET A 213 14.30 7.55 -13.10
#